data_e04ead5c3c8e001741997f16e28e2339
#
_entry.id   e04ead5c3c8e001741997f16e28e2339
#
_cell.length_a   1.000
_cell.length_b   1.000
_cell.length_c   1.000
_cell.angle_alpha   90.00
_cell.angle_beta   90.00
_cell.angle_gamma   90.00
#
_symmetry.space_group_name_H-M   'P 1'
#
loop_
_entity.id
_entity.type
_entity.pdbx_description
1 polymer ?
#
loop_
_entity_poly.entity_id
_entity_poly.type
_entity_poly.pdbx_seq_one_letter_code
_entity_poly.pdbx_strand_id
1 'polypeptide(L)'
;MAAVLPTSVKRTDKGRFCRAKAFIRNKNAANRLIASWSALKKQENEKSVRDLEVCSGFPLRGRRVVELNVLAEALDGGCEACGATLRLSNCIKETVSGLGSLLYICCSNSECGETNICRTNKTHRSTGTTRGRPIFDVNTKLAAGLCTFNVAKNIVFHN
;
A
#
# COMPACT_ATOMS: atom_id res chain seq x y z
N MET A 1 28.37 -38.53 40.94
CA MET A 1 27.50 -38.81 39.78
C MET A 1 26.60 -37.61 39.58
N ALA A 2 26.88 -36.78 38.59
CA ALA A 2 26.05 -35.60 38.28
C ALA A 2 24.87 -36.04 37.43
N ALA A 3 23.63 -35.88 37.91
CA ALA A 3 22.42 -36.17 37.19
C ALA A 3 22.29 -35.23 35.99
N VAL A 4 22.35 -35.76 34.77
CA VAL A 4 22.04 -35.04 33.55
C VAL A 4 20.52 -34.80 33.49
N LEU A 5 20.11 -33.56 33.71
CA LEU A 5 18.73 -33.17 33.56
C LEU A 5 18.28 -33.33 32.07
N PRO A 6 17.13 -33.96 31.81
CA PRO A 6 16.65 -34.13 30.42
C PRO A 6 16.43 -32.77 29.79
N THR A 7 17.10 -32.50 28.67
CA THR A 7 16.86 -31.30 27.85
C THR A 7 15.44 -31.33 27.35
N SER A 8 14.56 -30.53 27.94
CA SER A 8 13.16 -30.43 27.53
C SER A 8 13.09 -29.92 26.10
N VAL A 9 12.59 -30.76 25.21
CA VAL A 9 12.35 -30.40 23.80
C VAL A 9 10.98 -29.79 23.70
N LYS A 10 10.89 -28.56 23.16
CA LYS A 10 9.60 -27.86 22.94
C LYS A 10 9.27 -27.83 21.45
N ARG A 11 7.96 -27.82 21.13
CA ARG A 11 7.49 -27.63 19.75
C ARG A 11 7.41 -26.15 19.41
N THR A 12 7.77 -25.79 18.19
CA THR A 12 7.48 -24.48 17.60
C THR A 12 6.03 -24.43 17.11
N ASP A 13 5.51 -23.23 16.83
CA ASP A 13 4.15 -23.04 16.29
C ASP A 13 3.92 -23.78 14.95
N LYS A 14 5.00 -24.16 14.26
CA LYS A 14 4.98 -24.99 13.04
C LYS A 14 5.18 -26.49 13.31
N GLY A 15 5.03 -26.94 14.56
CA GLY A 15 5.11 -28.34 14.96
C GLY A 15 6.53 -28.95 14.99
N ARG A 16 7.58 -28.18 14.72
CA ARG A 16 8.97 -28.66 14.72
C ARG A 16 9.54 -28.70 16.12
N PHE A 17 10.28 -29.75 16.43
CA PHE A 17 11.02 -29.86 17.70
C PHE A 17 12.27 -29.01 17.70
N CYS A 18 12.54 -28.28 18.77
CA CYS A 18 13.77 -27.53 18.95
C CYS A 18 14.25 -27.60 20.41
N ARG A 19 15.56 -27.42 20.60
CA ARG A 19 16.13 -27.33 21.97
C ARG A 19 15.58 -26.10 22.67
N ALA A 20 15.30 -26.19 23.98
CA ALA A 20 14.69 -25.12 24.77
C ALA A 20 15.43 -23.76 24.63
N LYS A 21 16.77 -23.77 24.64
CA LYS A 21 17.59 -22.54 24.44
C LYS A 21 17.36 -21.91 23.06
N ALA A 22 17.25 -22.71 21.99
CA ALA A 22 16.98 -22.22 20.62
C ALA A 22 15.56 -21.66 20.51
N PHE A 23 14.58 -22.30 21.16
CA PHE A 23 13.22 -21.82 21.19
C PHE A 23 13.09 -20.44 21.85
N ILE A 24 13.70 -20.25 23.02
CA ILE A 24 13.70 -18.97 23.75
C ILE A 24 14.39 -17.88 22.91
N ARG A 25 15.54 -18.19 22.30
CA ARG A 25 16.26 -17.23 21.45
C ARG A 25 15.41 -16.79 20.25
N ASN A 26 14.74 -17.72 19.59
CA ASN A 26 13.91 -17.42 18.43
C ASN A 26 12.66 -16.61 18.83
N LYS A 27 12.04 -16.93 19.98
CA LYS A 27 10.91 -16.17 20.53
C LYS A 27 11.33 -14.73 20.86
N ASN A 28 12.49 -14.54 21.49
CA ASN A 28 13.00 -13.20 21.80
C ASN A 28 13.34 -12.40 20.55
N ALA A 29 13.91 -13.04 19.50
CA ALA A 29 14.15 -12.40 18.22
C ALA A 29 12.83 -11.96 17.54
N ALA A 30 11.81 -12.81 17.53
CA ALA A 30 10.49 -12.48 17.02
C ALA A 30 9.85 -11.30 17.77
N ASN A 31 9.93 -11.30 19.10
CA ASN A 31 9.40 -10.22 19.92
C ASN A 31 10.11 -8.88 19.66
N ARG A 32 11.44 -8.90 19.44
CA ARG A 32 12.20 -7.68 19.05
C ARG A 32 11.75 -7.15 17.69
N LEU A 33 11.53 -8.02 16.72
CA LEU A 33 11.01 -7.63 15.41
C LEU A 33 9.61 -7.00 15.53
N ILE A 34 8.69 -7.62 16.28
CA ILE A 34 7.36 -7.09 16.52
C ILE A 34 7.43 -5.69 17.18
N ALA A 35 8.28 -5.53 18.18
CA ALA A 35 8.48 -4.25 18.86
C ALA A 35 9.05 -3.17 17.91
N SER A 36 10.02 -3.53 17.05
CA SER A 36 10.55 -2.59 16.05
C SER A 36 9.51 -2.19 15.01
N TRP A 37 8.67 -3.12 14.56
CA TRP A 37 7.58 -2.84 13.61
C TRP A 37 6.49 -1.95 14.21
N SER A 38 6.15 -2.16 15.49
CA SER A 38 5.18 -1.29 16.17
C SER A 38 5.72 0.13 16.37
N ALA A 39 7.01 0.28 16.67
CA ALA A 39 7.67 1.58 16.78
C ALA A 39 7.71 2.31 15.42
N LEU A 40 8.03 1.61 14.33
CA LEU A 40 8.02 2.17 12.97
C LEU A 40 6.60 2.64 12.56
N LYS A 41 5.57 1.82 12.81
CA LYS A 41 4.17 2.22 12.55
C LYS A 41 3.75 3.45 13.36
N LYS A 42 4.22 3.56 14.62
CA LYS A 42 3.95 4.74 15.43
C LYS A 42 4.61 5.99 14.86
N GLN A 43 5.87 5.89 14.41
CA GLN A 43 6.58 7.00 13.74
C GLN A 43 5.93 7.41 12.41
N GLU A 44 5.46 6.44 11.60
CA GLU A 44 4.73 6.74 10.36
C GLU A 44 3.42 7.46 10.64
N ASN A 45 2.65 7.05 11.68
CA ASN A 45 1.44 7.73 12.09
C ASN A 45 1.70 9.13 12.62
N GLU A 46 2.70 9.32 13.47
CA GLU A 46 3.06 10.64 14.02
C GLU A 46 3.60 11.59 12.93
N LYS A 47 4.29 11.06 11.91
CA LYS A 47 4.72 11.82 10.74
C LYS A 47 3.53 12.21 9.87
N SER A 48 2.58 11.28 9.65
CA SER A 48 1.34 11.55 8.91
C SER A 48 0.48 12.63 9.58
N VAL A 49 0.37 12.62 10.90
CA VAL A 49 -0.39 13.64 11.65
C VAL A 49 0.30 15.01 11.58
N ARG A 50 1.63 15.07 11.68
CA ARG A 50 2.39 16.34 11.54
C ARG A 50 2.32 16.90 10.11
N ASP A 51 2.31 16.03 9.10
CA ASP A 51 2.16 16.42 7.70
C ASP A 51 0.74 16.95 7.38
N LEU A 52 -0.27 16.61 8.20
CA LEU A 52 -1.63 17.11 8.07
C LEU A 52 -1.81 18.58 8.56
N GLU A 53 -0.97 19.03 9.48
CA GLU A 53 -1.07 20.42 10.02
C GLU A 53 -0.48 21.49 9.09
N VAL A 54 0.19 21.12 8.00
CA VAL A 54 0.88 22.04 7.07
C VAL A 54 0.25 22.09 5.69
N CYS A 55 -0.98 21.59 5.49
CA CYS A 55 -1.61 21.58 4.18
C CYS A 55 -2.32 22.89 3.80
N SER A 56 -1.57 23.99 3.67
CA SER A 56 -2.05 25.23 3.05
C SER A 56 -1.87 25.25 1.51
N GLY A 57 -1.62 24.11 0.88
CA GLY A 57 -1.43 24.04 -0.56
C GLY A 57 -1.92 22.74 -1.16
N PHE A 58 -2.71 22.87 -2.25
CA PHE A 58 -3.15 21.74 -3.06
C PHE A 58 -1.95 20.90 -3.53
N PRO A 59 -1.81 19.61 -3.11
CA PRO A 59 -0.58 18.83 -3.31
C PRO A 59 -0.41 18.33 -4.76
N LEU A 60 -1.46 18.43 -5.58
CA LEU A 60 -1.48 17.90 -6.93
C LEU A 60 -0.76 18.85 -7.90
N ARG A 61 0.52 18.60 -8.11
CA ARG A 61 1.33 19.33 -9.11
C ARG A 61 1.70 18.42 -10.28
N GLY A 62 1.79 19.01 -11.48
CA GLY A 62 2.19 18.30 -12.69
C GLY A 62 1.03 17.60 -13.41
N ARG A 63 1.39 16.74 -14.36
CA ARG A 63 0.45 16.01 -15.22
C ARG A 63 0.24 14.59 -14.73
N ARG A 64 -0.98 14.07 -14.87
CA ARG A 64 -1.35 12.69 -14.51
C ARG A 64 -2.18 12.08 -15.61
N VAL A 65 -2.09 10.76 -15.74
CA VAL A 65 -3.01 9.98 -16.59
C VAL A 65 -4.17 9.55 -15.70
N VAL A 66 -5.39 9.95 -16.05
CA VAL A 66 -6.58 9.72 -15.24
C VAL A 66 -7.69 9.13 -16.13
N GLU A 67 -8.34 8.08 -15.67
CA GLU A 67 -9.62 7.63 -16.22
C GLU A 67 -10.75 8.45 -15.59
N LEU A 68 -11.29 9.40 -16.36
CA LEU A 68 -12.24 10.39 -15.84
C LEU A 68 -13.49 9.76 -15.21
N ASN A 69 -14.01 8.68 -15.78
CA ASN A 69 -15.17 7.98 -15.24
C ASN A 69 -14.87 7.38 -13.85
N VAL A 70 -13.68 6.79 -13.64
CA VAL A 70 -13.28 6.20 -12.35
C VAL A 70 -13.16 7.27 -11.28
N LEU A 71 -12.56 8.41 -11.64
CA LEU A 71 -12.43 9.51 -10.70
C LEU A 71 -13.76 10.19 -10.40
N ALA A 72 -14.60 10.40 -11.43
CA ALA A 72 -15.93 10.99 -11.25
C ALA A 72 -16.81 10.12 -10.35
N GLU A 73 -16.90 8.83 -10.63
CA GLU A 73 -17.65 7.87 -9.80
C GLU A 73 -17.19 7.87 -8.34
N ALA A 74 -15.86 7.96 -8.11
CA ALA A 74 -15.32 8.01 -6.75
C ALA A 74 -15.66 9.32 -6.01
N LEU A 75 -15.70 10.45 -6.71
CA LEU A 75 -16.06 11.76 -6.12
C LEU A 75 -17.58 11.87 -5.88
N ASP A 76 -18.40 11.40 -6.84
CA ASP A 76 -19.85 11.43 -6.77
C ASP A 76 -20.40 10.44 -5.73
N GLY A 77 -19.70 9.31 -5.53
CA GLY A 77 -20.02 8.35 -4.47
C GLY A 77 -19.94 8.93 -3.06
N GLY A 78 -19.22 10.02 -2.90
CA GLY A 78 -19.14 10.77 -1.65
C GLY A 78 -18.30 10.11 -0.55
N CYS A 79 -18.39 10.68 0.61
CA CYS A 79 -17.66 10.20 1.80
C CYS A 79 -18.23 8.87 2.30
N GLU A 80 -17.40 7.88 2.54
CA GLU A 80 -17.79 6.55 3.05
C GLU A 80 -18.48 6.62 4.42
N ALA A 81 -18.18 7.65 5.24
CA ALA A 81 -18.74 7.80 6.58
C ALA A 81 -20.05 8.60 6.61
N CYS A 82 -20.17 9.70 5.86
CA CYS A 82 -21.30 10.61 5.96
C CYS A 82 -22.04 10.89 4.63
N GLY A 83 -21.57 10.32 3.52
CA GLY A 83 -22.19 10.50 2.20
C GLY A 83 -21.99 11.89 1.56
N ALA A 84 -21.29 12.83 2.22
CA ALA A 84 -21.05 14.17 1.66
C ALA A 84 -20.16 14.09 0.41
N THR A 85 -20.48 14.88 -0.61
CA THR A 85 -19.75 14.91 -1.88
C THR A 85 -18.28 15.25 -1.66
N LEU A 86 -17.39 14.48 -2.28
CA LEU A 86 -15.96 14.72 -2.20
C LEU A 86 -15.52 15.75 -3.25
N ARG A 87 -14.59 16.61 -2.88
CA ARG A 87 -14.02 17.63 -3.77
C ARG A 87 -12.54 17.40 -3.97
N LEU A 88 -12.09 17.40 -5.21
CA LEU A 88 -10.67 17.23 -5.53
C LEU A 88 -9.79 18.32 -4.87
N SER A 89 -10.33 19.51 -4.65
CA SER A 89 -9.66 20.59 -3.93
C SER A 89 -9.30 20.25 -2.48
N ASN A 90 -10.01 19.28 -1.88
CA ASN A 90 -9.77 18.81 -0.52
C ASN A 90 -8.77 17.64 -0.47
N CYS A 91 -8.02 17.42 -1.55
CA CYS A 91 -6.97 16.42 -1.58
C CYS A 91 -5.79 16.87 -0.72
N ILE A 92 -5.48 16.06 0.30
CA ILE A 92 -4.42 16.35 1.27
C ILE A 92 -3.12 15.61 0.94
N LYS A 93 -3.20 14.49 0.19
CA LYS A 93 -2.05 13.67 -0.16
C LYS A 93 -2.27 12.92 -1.46
N GLU A 94 -1.21 12.70 -2.20
CA GLU A 94 -1.17 11.80 -3.36
C GLU A 94 -0.10 10.74 -3.18
N THR A 95 -0.42 9.49 -3.50
CA THR A 95 0.55 8.40 -3.60
C THR A 95 0.63 7.93 -5.05
N VAL A 96 1.72 8.25 -5.73
CA VAL A 96 1.95 7.91 -7.13
C VAL A 96 2.45 6.48 -7.26
N SER A 97 1.89 5.73 -8.22
CA SER A 97 2.32 4.38 -8.58
C SER A 97 2.36 4.24 -10.11
N GLY A 98 3.52 4.52 -10.69
CA GLY A 98 3.69 4.62 -12.14
C GLY A 98 2.88 5.78 -12.73
N LEU A 99 1.98 5.49 -13.66
CA LEU A 99 1.08 6.48 -14.27
C LEU A 99 -0.22 6.70 -13.50
N GLY A 100 -0.60 5.77 -12.61
CA GLY A 100 -1.76 5.90 -11.75
C GLY A 100 -1.41 6.42 -10.37
N SER A 101 -2.40 6.95 -9.65
CA SER A 101 -2.22 7.43 -8.28
C SER A 101 -3.43 7.18 -7.38
N LEU A 102 -3.18 7.21 -6.09
CA LEU A 102 -4.18 7.22 -5.02
C LEU A 102 -4.24 8.63 -4.45
N LEU A 103 -5.44 9.21 -4.45
CA LEU A 103 -5.71 10.53 -3.89
C LEU A 103 -6.38 10.35 -2.53
N TYR A 104 -5.85 11.01 -1.52
CA TYR A 104 -6.41 11.05 -0.17
C TYR A 104 -7.17 12.36 -0.03
N ILE A 105 -8.50 12.27 -0.03
CA ILE A 105 -9.41 13.42 -0.05
C ILE A 105 -10.13 13.51 1.28
N CYS A 106 -9.95 14.65 1.96
CA CYS A 106 -10.66 14.94 3.19
C CYS A 106 -12.14 15.25 2.91
N CYS A 107 -13.03 14.75 3.76
CA CYS A 107 -14.45 15.02 3.66
C CYS A 107 -14.74 16.53 3.68
N SER A 108 -15.70 16.95 2.85
CA SER A 108 -16.15 18.36 2.81
C SER A 108 -16.93 18.79 4.06
N ASN A 109 -17.46 17.81 4.81
CA ASN A 109 -18.15 18.05 6.08
C ASN A 109 -17.11 18.17 7.20
N SER A 110 -17.04 19.34 7.82
CA SER A 110 -16.10 19.66 8.91
C SER A 110 -16.30 18.80 10.16
N GLU A 111 -17.51 18.32 10.41
CA GLU A 111 -17.82 17.48 11.56
C GLU A 111 -17.38 16.01 11.35
N CYS A 112 -17.25 15.58 10.09
CA CYS A 112 -16.88 14.22 9.75
C CYS A 112 -15.37 14.01 9.80
N GLY A 113 -14.58 14.87 9.12
CA GLY A 113 -13.12 14.82 9.11
C GLY A 113 -12.50 13.55 8.48
N GLU A 114 -13.31 12.66 7.91
CA GLU A 114 -12.85 11.37 7.35
C GLU A 114 -12.04 11.57 6.08
N THR A 115 -11.01 10.75 5.90
CA THR A 115 -10.16 10.77 4.71
C THR A 115 -10.51 9.59 3.80
N ASN A 116 -10.98 9.90 2.59
CA ASN A 116 -11.39 8.93 1.59
C ASN A 116 -10.28 8.70 0.57
N ILE A 117 -10.13 7.46 0.08
CA ILE A 117 -9.11 7.09 -0.89
C ILE A 117 -9.73 6.93 -2.27
N CYS A 118 -9.47 7.91 -3.15
CA CYS A 118 -9.94 7.88 -4.54
C CYS A 118 -8.81 7.43 -5.48
N ARG A 119 -9.13 6.52 -6.40
CA ARG A 119 -8.19 6.03 -7.42
C ARG A 119 -8.33 6.84 -8.68
N THR A 120 -7.21 7.13 -9.34
CA THR A 120 -7.23 7.85 -10.63
C THR A 120 -7.55 6.94 -11.82
N ASN A 121 -7.36 5.63 -11.67
CA ASN A 121 -7.50 4.65 -12.76
C ASN A 121 -8.01 3.32 -12.22
N LYS A 122 -8.55 2.48 -13.10
CA LYS A 122 -8.90 1.09 -12.80
C LYS A 122 -7.70 0.31 -12.31
N THR A 123 -7.95 -0.61 -11.40
CA THR A 123 -6.93 -1.50 -10.85
C THR A 123 -7.35 -2.95 -10.99
N HIS A 124 -6.39 -3.82 -11.22
CA HIS A 124 -6.57 -5.26 -11.16
C HIS A 124 -5.58 -5.89 -10.17
N ARG A 125 -5.83 -7.12 -9.80
CA ARG A 125 -4.88 -7.94 -9.05
C ARG A 125 -4.28 -8.97 -9.99
N SER A 126 -3.01 -9.31 -9.79
CA SER A 126 -2.37 -10.40 -10.51
C SER A 126 -3.17 -11.69 -10.32
N THR A 127 -3.47 -12.37 -11.42
CA THR A 127 -4.23 -13.63 -11.43
C THR A 127 -3.57 -14.67 -10.52
N GLY A 128 -4.36 -15.26 -9.62
CA GLY A 128 -3.92 -16.34 -8.74
C GLY A 128 -3.46 -15.90 -7.34
N THR A 129 -3.38 -14.62 -7.03
CA THR A 129 -3.03 -14.17 -5.68
C THR A 129 -4.11 -13.28 -5.09
N THR A 130 -4.74 -13.71 -3.99
CA THR A 130 -5.61 -12.86 -3.16
C THR A 130 -4.80 -11.84 -2.35
N ARG A 131 -3.48 -12.04 -2.26
CA ARG A 131 -2.53 -11.20 -1.52
C ARG A 131 -1.66 -10.43 -2.52
N GLY A 132 -1.63 -9.12 -2.42
CA GLY A 132 -0.81 -8.24 -3.24
C GLY A 132 -1.40 -6.84 -3.39
N ARG A 133 -0.57 -5.87 -3.70
CA ARG A 133 -1.04 -4.51 -4.00
C ARG A 133 -1.79 -4.52 -5.34
N PRO A 134 -2.92 -3.80 -5.44
CA PRO A 134 -3.59 -3.60 -6.73
C PRO A 134 -2.64 -2.91 -7.71
N ILE A 135 -2.67 -3.35 -8.96
CA ILE A 135 -1.87 -2.80 -10.06
C ILE A 135 -2.80 -1.93 -10.91
N PHE A 136 -2.37 -0.72 -11.25
CA PHE A 136 -3.13 0.14 -12.16
C PHE A 136 -3.08 -0.40 -13.58
N ASP A 137 -4.23 -0.52 -14.23
CA ASP A 137 -4.38 -1.03 -15.60
C ASP A 137 -3.56 -0.22 -16.62
N VAL A 138 -3.47 1.08 -16.42
CA VAL A 138 -2.67 1.97 -17.26
C VAL A 138 -1.20 1.58 -17.29
N ASN A 139 -0.64 1.14 -16.18
CA ASN A 139 0.76 0.70 -16.10
C ASN A 139 0.97 -0.60 -16.89
N THR A 140 0.04 -1.53 -16.80
CA THR A 140 0.10 -2.80 -17.53
C THR A 140 -0.04 -2.58 -19.04
N LYS A 141 -0.98 -1.72 -19.45
CA LYS A 141 -1.18 -1.37 -20.86
C LYS A 141 0.05 -0.66 -21.45
N LEU A 142 0.67 0.25 -20.69
CA LEU A 142 1.91 0.90 -21.13
C LEU A 142 3.04 -0.12 -21.29
N ALA A 143 3.26 -1.00 -20.33
CA ALA A 143 4.28 -2.04 -20.40
C ALA A 143 4.07 -2.96 -21.61
N ALA A 144 2.85 -3.39 -21.87
CA ALA A 144 2.49 -4.20 -23.04
C ALA A 144 2.78 -3.44 -24.35
N GLY A 145 2.41 -2.15 -24.44
CA GLY A 145 2.71 -1.31 -25.60
C GLY A 145 4.21 -1.19 -25.88
N LEU A 146 5.01 -0.97 -24.85
CA LEU A 146 6.47 -0.88 -25.00
C LEU A 146 7.10 -2.21 -25.49
N CYS A 147 6.59 -3.36 -25.03
CA CYS A 147 7.03 -4.67 -25.49
C CYS A 147 6.75 -4.86 -26.98
N THR A 148 5.55 -4.49 -27.45
CA THR A 148 5.19 -4.63 -28.88
C THR A 148 6.02 -3.75 -29.79
N PHE A 149 6.33 -2.50 -29.38
CA PHE A 149 7.20 -1.61 -30.15
C PHE A 149 8.64 -2.14 -30.28
N ASN A 150 9.18 -2.75 -29.25
CA ASN A 150 10.53 -3.33 -29.31
C ASN A 150 10.59 -4.58 -30.24
N VAL A 151 9.55 -5.41 -30.25
CA VAL A 151 9.46 -6.53 -31.18
C VAL A 151 9.40 -6.04 -32.63
N ALA A 152 8.59 -5.02 -32.92
CA ALA A 152 8.48 -4.46 -34.26
C ALA A 152 9.81 -3.86 -34.78
N LYS A 153 10.57 -3.18 -33.92
CA LYS A 153 11.91 -2.67 -34.29
C LYS A 153 12.89 -3.77 -34.67
N ASN A 154 12.91 -4.89 -33.94
CA ASN A 154 13.79 -6.00 -34.23
C ASN A 154 13.47 -6.73 -35.55
N ILE A 155 12.21 -6.68 -36.00
CA ILE A 155 11.79 -7.26 -37.28
C ILE A 155 12.26 -6.40 -38.48
N VAL A 156 12.30 -5.07 -38.32
CA VAL A 156 12.67 -4.13 -39.40
C VAL A 156 14.18 -4.13 -39.67
N PHE A 157 15.03 -4.55 -38.75
CA PHE A 157 16.48 -4.57 -38.92
C PHE A 157 17.05 -5.88 -39.46
N HIS A 158 16.23 -6.89 -39.78
CA HIS A 158 16.65 -8.20 -40.32
C HIS A 158 16.19 -8.46 -41.76
N ASN A 159 15.81 -7.46 -42.55
CA ASN A 159 15.54 -7.57 -43.99
C ASN A 159 16.57 -6.75 -44.80
#